data_60e1d0727caed4048022b18925f3614a
#
_entry.id   60e1d0727caed4048022b18925f3614a
#
_cell.length_a   1.000
_cell.length_b   1.000
_cell.length_c   1.000
_cell.angle_alpha   90.00
_cell.angle_beta   90.00
_cell.angle_gamma   90.00
#
_symmetry.space_group_name_H-M   'P 1'
#
loop_
_entity.id
_entity.type
_entity.pdbx_description
1 polymer ?
#
loop_
_entity_poly.entity_id
_entity_poly.type
_entity_poly.pdbx_seq_one_letter_code
_entity_poly.pdbx_strand_id
1 'polypeptide(L)'
;LDPFFLTNSSQIPGLLKRLDDEISSGHPTFDGFIDDLQMFQDHRSDADVVGLKAKLKHAERIDEYESAEQKKELFAKLLLRLQHYPSAQRIFALFLARINDVFEHHITPHVTDADMDRRKVDEIIESKIILPTLSDMGDGFEHFTINHAHVRGMIYWLAERCFVRWK
;
A
#
# COMPACT_ATOMS: atom_id res chain seq x y z
N LEU A 1 -4.80 13.86 -15.86
CA LEU A 1 -3.85 13.16 -14.97
C LEU A 1 -3.53 14.05 -13.78
N ASP A 2 -3.67 13.50 -12.59
CA ASP A 2 -3.32 14.19 -11.36
C ASP A 2 -1.80 14.43 -11.34
N PRO A 3 -1.33 15.69 -11.21
CA PRO A 3 0.10 15.99 -11.16
C PRO A 3 0.83 15.26 -10.03
N PHE A 4 0.13 14.97 -8.94
CA PHE A 4 0.68 14.22 -7.82
C PHE A 4 1.10 12.80 -8.24
N PHE A 5 0.26 12.10 -8.99
CA PHE A 5 0.58 10.76 -9.47
C PHE A 5 1.78 10.76 -10.42
N LEU A 6 1.82 11.72 -11.35
CA LEU A 6 2.96 11.85 -12.26
C LEU A 6 4.27 12.08 -11.51
N THR A 7 4.25 12.97 -10.52
CA THR A 7 5.42 13.27 -9.71
C THR A 7 5.88 12.05 -8.92
N ASN A 8 4.96 11.33 -8.30
CA ASN A 8 5.26 10.16 -7.48
C ASN A 8 5.81 9.01 -8.34
N SER A 9 5.15 8.69 -9.44
CA SER A 9 5.60 7.64 -10.37
C SER A 9 7.00 7.94 -10.92
N SER A 10 7.31 9.19 -11.24
CA SER A 10 8.61 9.57 -11.77
C SER A 10 9.75 9.44 -10.76
N GLN A 11 9.45 9.40 -9.46
CA GLN A 11 10.45 9.25 -8.41
C GLN A 11 10.91 7.80 -8.20
N ILE A 12 10.09 6.81 -8.54
CA ILE A 12 10.37 5.41 -8.21
C ILE A 12 11.68 4.90 -8.84
N PRO A 13 11.97 5.09 -10.13
CA PRO A 13 13.25 4.60 -10.69
C PRO A 13 14.47 5.18 -9.98
N GLY A 14 14.47 6.45 -9.64
CA GLY A 14 15.56 7.09 -8.90
C GLY A 14 15.71 6.55 -7.48
N LEU A 15 14.61 6.27 -6.81
CA LEU A 15 14.60 5.68 -5.46
C LEU A 15 15.09 4.23 -5.48
N LEU A 16 14.73 3.46 -6.49
CA LEU A 16 15.23 2.09 -6.65
C LEU A 16 16.75 2.07 -6.84
N LYS A 17 17.28 3.01 -7.60
CA LYS A 17 18.73 3.13 -7.79
C LYS A 17 19.42 3.50 -6.48
N ARG A 18 18.89 4.44 -5.72
CA ARG A 18 19.43 4.80 -4.39
C ARG A 18 19.34 3.63 -3.43
N LEU A 19 18.24 2.89 -3.45
CA LEU A 19 18.08 1.71 -2.60
C LEU A 19 19.10 0.63 -2.93
N ASP A 20 19.37 0.41 -4.21
CA ASP A 20 20.41 -0.53 -4.64
C ASP A 20 21.78 -0.12 -4.07
N ASP A 21 22.13 1.16 -4.14
CA ASP A 21 23.37 1.69 -3.57
C ASP A 21 23.41 1.54 -2.05
N GLU A 22 22.31 1.83 -1.35
CA GLU A 22 22.20 1.69 0.10
C GLU A 22 22.39 0.25 0.56
N ILE A 23 21.74 -0.71 -0.13
CA ILE A 23 21.84 -2.14 0.18
C ILE A 23 23.27 -2.64 -0.13
N SER A 24 23.82 -2.26 -1.27
CA SER A 24 25.15 -2.69 -1.71
C SER A 24 26.26 -2.16 -0.79
N SER A 25 26.09 -1.00 -0.16
CA SER A 25 27.04 -0.47 0.79
C SER A 25 27.07 -1.25 2.12
N GLY A 26 26.02 -2.03 2.41
CA GLY A 26 25.95 -2.87 3.60
C GLY A 26 25.78 -2.11 4.92
N HIS A 27 25.55 -0.82 4.89
CA HIS A 27 25.37 -0.01 6.09
C HIS A 27 23.94 0.50 6.22
N PRO A 28 23.17 0.02 7.22
CA PRO A 28 21.88 0.62 7.53
C PRO A 28 22.09 2.10 7.88
N THR A 29 21.38 2.98 7.18
CA THR A 29 21.59 4.43 7.31
C THR A 29 20.57 5.13 8.19
N PHE A 30 19.57 4.37 8.70
CA PHE A 30 18.47 4.99 9.43
C PHE A 30 17.86 4.04 10.47
N ASP A 31 17.65 4.57 11.68
CA ASP A 31 16.89 3.90 12.74
C ASP A 31 15.58 4.67 12.94
N GLY A 32 14.44 4.04 12.64
CA GLY A 32 13.15 4.65 12.79
C GLY A 32 12.42 4.78 11.45
N PHE A 33 11.48 5.71 11.38
CA PHE A 33 10.66 5.92 10.19
C PHE A 33 10.72 7.36 9.73
N ILE A 34 10.81 7.57 8.41
CA ILE A 34 10.63 8.89 7.82
C ILE A 34 9.19 9.38 8.09
N ASP A 35 8.98 10.68 8.15
CA ASP A 35 7.68 11.26 8.48
C ASP A 35 6.55 10.75 7.57
N ASP A 36 6.82 10.63 6.27
CA ASP A 36 5.83 10.17 5.29
C ASP A 36 5.36 8.73 5.56
N LEU A 37 6.24 7.86 6.06
CA LEU A 37 5.89 6.49 6.43
C LEU A 37 5.28 6.43 7.83
N GLN A 38 5.80 7.22 8.77
CA GLN A 38 5.28 7.29 10.14
C GLN A 38 3.80 7.64 10.16
N MET A 39 3.37 8.52 9.27
CA MET A 39 1.97 8.88 9.13
C MET A 39 1.06 7.64 8.96
N PHE A 40 1.53 6.64 8.20
CA PHE A 40 0.77 5.41 7.97
C PHE A 40 0.98 4.36 9.06
N GLN A 41 2.04 4.46 9.86
CA GLN A 41 2.25 3.56 11.00
C GLN A 41 1.26 3.82 12.13
N ASP A 42 0.85 5.06 12.29
CA ASP A 42 -0.07 5.45 13.35
C ASP A 42 -1.51 5.10 12.96
N HIS A 43 -2.24 4.49 13.90
CA HIS A 43 -3.65 4.18 13.69
C HIS A 43 -4.49 5.45 13.69
N ARG A 44 -5.47 5.55 12.81
CA ARG A 44 -6.50 6.57 12.87
C ARG A 44 -7.49 6.20 13.97
N SER A 45 -7.76 7.16 14.86
CA SER A 45 -8.57 6.93 16.07
C SER A 45 -10.06 7.22 15.91
N ASP A 46 -10.49 7.78 14.78
CA ASP A 46 -11.84 8.26 14.53
C ASP A 46 -12.72 7.30 13.71
N ALA A 47 -12.29 6.06 13.54
CA ALA A 47 -13.02 5.08 12.73
C ALA A 47 -14.12 4.38 13.55
N ASP A 48 -15.34 4.31 12.99
CA ASP A 48 -16.45 3.56 13.59
C ASP A 48 -16.25 2.05 13.53
N VAL A 49 -15.58 1.58 12.48
CA VAL A 49 -15.26 0.15 12.27
C VAL A 49 -13.75 -0.01 12.34
N VAL A 50 -13.27 -0.71 13.36
CA VAL A 50 -11.85 -0.83 13.67
C VAL A 50 -11.32 -2.21 13.33
N GLY A 51 -10.18 -2.23 12.61
CA GLY A 51 -9.44 -3.43 12.28
C GLY A 51 -9.88 -4.09 10.97
N LEU A 52 -8.98 -4.91 10.44
CA LEU A 52 -9.17 -5.55 9.13
C LEU A 52 -10.38 -6.49 9.12
N LYS A 53 -10.49 -7.35 10.12
CA LYS A 53 -11.58 -8.35 10.18
C LYS A 53 -12.96 -7.69 10.18
N ALA A 54 -13.13 -6.70 11.05
CA ALA A 54 -14.40 -5.98 11.16
C ALA A 54 -14.75 -5.24 9.88
N LYS A 55 -13.77 -4.65 9.21
CA LYS A 55 -13.96 -3.96 7.93
C LYS A 55 -14.35 -4.91 6.80
N LEU A 56 -13.72 -6.07 6.73
CA LEU A 56 -14.07 -7.09 5.74
C LEU A 56 -15.49 -7.62 6.00
N LYS A 57 -15.83 -7.86 7.26
CA LYS A 57 -17.18 -8.29 7.62
C LYS A 57 -18.22 -7.23 7.25
N HIS A 58 -17.96 -5.97 7.57
CA HIS A 58 -18.86 -4.85 7.25
C HIS A 58 -19.05 -4.70 5.73
N ALA A 59 -18.03 -4.98 4.93
CA ALA A 59 -18.07 -4.90 3.48
C ALA A 59 -18.56 -6.21 2.81
N GLU A 60 -19.04 -7.17 3.60
CA GLU A 60 -19.46 -8.49 3.10
C GLU A 60 -18.34 -9.24 2.36
N ARG A 61 -17.10 -9.08 2.87
CA ARG A 61 -15.89 -9.70 2.32
C ARG A 61 -15.17 -10.60 3.33
N ILE A 62 -15.87 -11.11 4.32
CA ILE A 62 -15.25 -11.93 5.36
C ILE A 62 -14.62 -13.23 4.80
N ASP A 63 -15.08 -13.69 3.65
CA ASP A 63 -14.49 -14.81 2.93
C ASP A 63 -13.02 -14.57 2.54
N GLU A 64 -12.60 -13.30 2.46
CA GLU A 64 -11.22 -12.94 2.13
C GLU A 64 -10.28 -12.91 3.35
N TYR A 65 -10.81 -12.99 4.56
CA TYR A 65 -10.05 -12.66 5.78
C TYR A 65 -8.77 -13.47 5.95
N GLU A 66 -8.82 -14.77 5.79
CA GLU A 66 -7.64 -15.63 5.96
C GLU A 66 -6.53 -15.27 4.97
N SER A 67 -6.90 -15.15 3.70
CA SER A 67 -5.97 -14.73 2.64
C SER A 67 -5.46 -13.31 2.87
N ALA A 68 -6.31 -12.41 3.35
CA ALA A 68 -5.96 -11.03 3.66
C ALA A 68 -4.92 -10.94 4.77
N GLU A 69 -5.08 -11.72 5.83
CA GLU A 69 -4.11 -11.79 6.92
C GLU A 69 -2.74 -12.27 6.43
N GLN A 70 -2.69 -13.31 5.60
CA GLN A 70 -1.45 -13.80 5.02
C GLN A 70 -0.74 -12.74 4.17
N LYS A 71 -1.49 -12.03 3.34
CA LYS A 71 -0.94 -10.97 2.48
C LYS A 71 -0.48 -9.75 3.27
N LYS A 72 -1.25 -9.37 4.29
CA LYS A 72 -0.86 -8.31 5.23
C LYS A 72 0.49 -8.64 5.89
N GLU A 73 0.64 -9.87 6.37
CA GLU A 73 1.90 -10.33 6.98
C GLU A 73 3.05 -10.36 5.97
N LEU A 74 2.79 -10.74 4.74
CA LEU A 74 3.80 -10.73 3.68
C LEU A 74 4.39 -9.33 3.48
N PHE A 75 3.53 -8.32 3.38
CA PHE A 75 3.97 -6.93 3.29
C PHE A 75 4.68 -6.46 4.56
N ALA A 76 4.12 -6.76 5.72
CA ALA A 76 4.71 -6.35 7.00
C ALA A 76 6.14 -6.89 7.17
N LYS A 77 6.39 -8.12 6.77
CA LYS A 77 7.74 -8.72 6.80
C LYS A 77 8.68 -8.03 5.83
N LEU A 78 8.22 -7.70 4.63
CA LEU A 78 9.03 -6.96 3.66
C LEU A 78 9.39 -5.57 4.20
N LEU A 79 8.42 -4.86 4.75
CA LEU A 79 8.63 -3.55 5.37
C LEU A 79 9.66 -3.62 6.49
N LEU A 80 9.51 -4.60 7.39
CA LEU A 80 10.43 -4.81 8.52
C LEU A 80 11.85 -5.08 8.04
N ARG A 81 12.01 -5.90 7.00
CA ARG A 81 13.32 -6.26 6.46
C ARG A 81 14.04 -5.05 5.86
N LEU A 82 13.33 -4.12 5.29
CA LEU A 82 13.88 -2.98 4.56
C LEU A 82 13.79 -1.64 5.31
N GLN A 83 13.31 -1.65 6.55
CA GLN A 83 13.04 -0.40 7.30
C GLN A 83 14.27 0.46 7.54
N HIS A 84 15.48 -0.11 7.54
CA HIS A 84 16.71 0.65 7.78
C HIS A 84 17.20 1.41 6.56
N TYR A 85 16.56 1.25 5.41
CA TYR A 85 16.93 1.93 4.18
C TYR A 85 15.93 3.05 3.87
N PRO A 86 16.36 4.33 3.96
CA PRO A 86 15.45 5.46 3.73
C PRO A 86 14.75 5.44 2.37
N SER A 87 15.46 4.99 1.32
CA SER A 87 14.87 4.91 -0.01
C SER A 87 13.78 3.86 -0.11
N ALA A 88 13.91 2.72 0.60
CA ALA A 88 12.85 1.72 0.69
C ALA A 88 11.62 2.28 1.40
N GLN A 89 11.82 2.98 2.52
CA GLN A 89 10.72 3.61 3.24
C GLN A 89 9.98 4.63 2.36
N ARG A 90 10.69 5.42 1.55
CA ARG A 90 10.07 6.36 0.62
C ARG A 90 9.25 5.66 -0.46
N ILE A 91 9.77 4.60 -1.04
CA ILE A 91 9.06 3.80 -2.03
C ILE A 91 7.74 3.29 -1.46
N PHE A 92 7.79 2.67 -0.28
CA PHE A 92 6.58 2.16 0.37
C PHE A 92 5.61 3.27 0.75
N ALA A 93 6.11 4.40 1.25
CA ALA A 93 5.26 5.55 1.55
C ALA A 93 4.52 6.07 0.31
N LEU A 94 5.18 6.12 -0.84
CA LEU A 94 4.54 6.51 -2.11
C LEU A 94 3.46 5.51 -2.54
N PHE A 95 3.70 4.22 -2.40
CA PHE A 95 2.70 3.19 -2.71
C PHE A 95 1.50 3.25 -1.77
N LEU A 96 1.75 3.42 -0.47
CA LEU A 96 0.68 3.54 0.53
C LEU A 96 -0.14 4.82 0.30
N ALA A 97 0.51 5.92 -0.08
CA ALA A 97 -0.17 7.17 -0.42
C ALA A 97 -1.08 7.02 -1.63
N ARG A 98 -0.62 6.30 -2.67
CA ARG A 98 -1.45 5.97 -3.84
C ARG A 98 -2.69 5.20 -3.43
N ILE A 99 -2.53 4.18 -2.62
CA ILE A 99 -3.66 3.35 -2.15
C ILE A 99 -4.66 4.21 -1.39
N ASN A 100 -4.17 5.00 -0.45
CA ASN A 100 -5.02 5.87 0.36
C ASN A 100 -5.79 6.85 -0.52
N ASP A 101 -5.12 7.46 -1.49
CA ASP A 101 -5.72 8.43 -2.42
C ASP A 101 -6.80 7.78 -3.30
N VAL A 102 -6.55 6.59 -3.84
CA VAL A 102 -7.53 5.88 -4.65
C VAL A 102 -8.79 5.53 -3.84
N PHE A 103 -8.62 5.03 -2.61
CA PHE A 103 -9.77 4.75 -1.75
C PHE A 103 -10.54 6.03 -1.41
N GLU A 104 -9.83 7.09 -1.06
CA GLU A 104 -10.44 8.36 -0.65
C GLU A 104 -11.25 9.03 -1.77
N HIS A 105 -10.78 8.93 -3.03
CA HIS A 105 -11.41 9.64 -4.14
C HIS A 105 -12.22 8.76 -5.09
N HIS A 106 -11.94 7.46 -5.17
CA HIS A 106 -12.56 6.57 -6.15
C HIS A 106 -13.43 5.47 -5.56
N ILE A 107 -13.29 5.15 -4.28
CA ILE A 107 -14.02 4.06 -3.65
C ILE A 107 -14.95 4.58 -2.56
N THR A 108 -14.39 5.17 -1.50
CA THR A 108 -15.16 5.58 -0.31
C THR A 108 -16.32 6.52 -0.61
N PRO A 109 -16.17 7.56 -1.47
CA PRO A 109 -17.29 8.45 -1.77
C PRO A 109 -18.44 7.80 -2.54
N HIS A 110 -18.19 6.62 -3.14
CA HIS A 110 -19.12 5.96 -4.06
C HIS A 110 -19.72 4.67 -3.49
N VAL A 111 -19.46 4.32 -2.24
CA VAL A 111 -19.90 3.04 -1.65
C VAL A 111 -21.42 2.87 -1.62
N THR A 112 -22.18 3.95 -1.71
CA THR A 112 -23.66 3.91 -1.75
C THR A 112 -24.21 3.95 -3.17
N ASP A 113 -23.36 4.12 -4.18
CA ASP A 113 -23.80 4.15 -5.58
C ASP A 113 -24.25 2.74 -6.03
N ALA A 114 -25.33 2.68 -6.81
CA ALA A 114 -25.95 1.42 -7.21
C ALA A 114 -25.03 0.53 -8.05
N ASP A 115 -24.07 1.13 -8.78
CA ASP A 115 -23.12 0.42 -9.63
C ASP A 115 -21.80 0.10 -8.91
N MET A 116 -21.63 0.53 -7.66
CA MET A 116 -20.41 0.29 -6.89
C MET A 116 -20.53 -1.02 -6.11
N ASP A 117 -20.59 -2.13 -6.82
CA ASP A 117 -20.60 -3.45 -6.23
C ASP A 117 -19.16 -3.95 -5.95
N ARG A 118 -19.05 -5.15 -5.36
CA ARG A 118 -17.76 -5.77 -5.04
C ARG A 118 -16.85 -5.88 -6.28
N ARG A 119 -17.41 -6.28 -7.41
CA ARG A 119 -16.67 -6.43 -8.66
C ARG A 119 -16.12 -5.09 -9.14
N LYS A 120 -16.92 -4.03 -9.06
CA LYS A 120 -16.49 -2.69 -9.47
C LYS A 120 -15.35 -2.17 -8.60
N VAL A 121 -15.45 -2.37 -7.28
CA VAL A 121 -14.37 -2.03 -6.35
C VAL A 121 -13.10 -2.79 -6.70
N ASP A 122 -13.19 -4.08 -6.96
CA ASP A 122 -12.03 -4.91 -7.32
C ASP A 122 -11.41 -4.46 -8.65
N GLU A 123 -12.21 -4.05 -9.63
CA GLU A 123 -11.71 -3.48 -10.89
C GLU A 123 -10.92 -2.18 -10.66
N ILE A 124 -11.41 -1.31 -9.79
CA ILE A 124 -10.72 -0.06 -9.44
C ILE A 124 -9.38 -0.37 -8.75
N ILE A 125 -9.39 -1.30 -7.80
CA ILE A 125 -8.17 -1.72 -7.10
C ILE A 125 -7.14 -2.26 -8.10
N GLU A 126 -7.54 -3.13 -8.99
CA GLU A 126 -6.64 -3.71 -9.99
C GLU A 126 -6.07 -2.64 -10.92
N SER A 127 -6.92 -1.82 -11.52
CA SER A 127 -6.50 -0.85 -12.54
C SER A 127 -5.79 0.39 -11.99
N LYS A 128 -6.15 0.85 -10.79
CA LYS A 128 -5.64 2.10 -10.23
C LYS A 128 -4.59 1.92 -9.13
N ILE A 129 -4.50 0.75 -8.55
CA ILE A 129 -3.54 0.47 -7.46
C ILE A 129 -2.54 -0.59 -7.89
N ILE A 130 -2.99 -1.80 -8.21
CA ILE A 130 -2.10 -2.96 -8.39
C ILE A 130 -1.25 -2.80 -9.63
N LEU A 131 -1.86 -2.65 -10.78
CA LEU A 131 -1.12 -2.55 -12.05
C LEU A 131 -0.16 -1.36 -12.09
N PRO A 132 -0.55 -0.14 -11.67
CA PRO A 132 0.39 0.97 -11.62
C PRO A 132 1.57 0.73 -10.66
N THR A 133 1.34 0.12 -9.52
CA THR A 133 2.39 -0.17 -8.54
C THR A 133 3.40 -1.18 -9.08
N LEU A 134 2.90 -2.27 -9.70
CA LEU A 134 3.77 -3.26 -10.35
C LEU A 134 4.54 -2.66 -11.52
N SER A 135 3.91 -1.79 -12.30
CA SER A 135 4.56 -1.09 -13.40
C SER A 135 5.69 -0.20 -12.91
N ASP A 136 5.49 0.53 -11.81
CA ASP A 136 6.50 1.41 -11.23
C ASP A 136 7.72 0.64 -10.73
N MET A 137 7.53 -0.55 -10.17
CA MET A 137 8.65 -1.40 -9.73
C MET A 137 9.45 -1.97 -10.89
N GLY A 138 8.80 -2.26 -12.02
CA GLY A 138 9.45 -2.89 -13.15
C GLY A 138 9.97 -4.29 -12.82
N ASP A 139 10.80 -4.84 -13.73
CA ASP A 139 11.25 -6.24 -13.65
C ASP A 139 12.72 -6.39 -13.21
N GLY A 140 13.47 -5.29 -13.07
CA GLY A 140 14.91 -5.32 -12.97
C GLY A 140 15.51 -5.14 -11.58
N PHE A 141 14.71 -5.05 -10.52
CA PHE A 141 15.26 -4.85 -9.19
C PHE A 141 15.66 -6.18 -8.55
N GLU A 142 16.94 -6.31 -8.18
CA GLU A 142 17.54 -7.58 -7.76
C GLU A 142 17.26 -7.97 -6.32
N HIS A 143 17.04 -7.00 -5.43
CA HIS A 143 17.01 -7.25 -3.97
C HIS A 143 15.69 -7.78 -3.46
N PHE A 144 14.59 -7.43 -4.11
CA PHE A 144 13.27 -7.98 -3.80
C PHE A 144 12.31 -7.76 -4.99
N THR A 145 11.25 -8.54 -5.01
CA THR A 145 10.18 -8.38 -5.99
C THR A 145 8.88 -8.04 -5.29
N ILE A 146 8.04 -7.24 -5.94
CA ILE A 146 6.69 -6.95 -5.50
C ILE A 146 5.72 -7.56 -6.51
N ASN A 147 4.80 -8.37 -6.01
CA ASN A 147 3.75 -8.99 -6.81
C ASN A 147 2.36 -8.56 -6.32
N HIS A 148 1.32 -9.11 -6.94
CA HIS A 148 -0.07 -8.81 -6.56
C HIS A 148 -0.33 -9.02 -5.07
N ALA A 149 0.21 -10.09 -4.47
CA ALA A 149 0.02 -10.39 -3.06
C ALA A 149 0.61 -9.32 -2.15
N HIS A 150 1.78 -8.78 -2.50
CA HIS A 150 2.39 -7.68 -1.73
C HIS A 150 1.53 -6.43 -1.79
N VAL A 151 1.03 -6.06 -2.97
CA VAL A 151 0.22 -4.84 -3.11
C VAL A 151 -1.12 -4.99 -2.40
N ARG A 152 -1.76 -6.15 -2.50
CA ARG A 152 -2.97 -6.44 -1.71
C ARG A 152 -2.66 -6.40 -0.21
N GLY A 153 -1.51 -6.90 0.19
CA GLY A 153 -1.03 -6.83 1.57
C GLY A 153 -0.90 -5.40 2.08
N MET A 154 -0.44 -4.48 1.23
CA MET A 154 -0.41 -3.05 1.56
C MET A 154 -1.80 -2.49 1.83
N ILE A 155 -2.79 -2.87 1.03
CA ILE A 155 -4.19 -2.45 1.22
C ILE A 155 -4.71 -2.96 2.57
N TYR A 156 -4.52 -4.24 2.86
CA TYR A 156 -4.98 -4.84 4.13
C TYR A 156 -4.25 -4.25 5.33
N TRP A 157 -2.97 -3.94 5.18
CA TRP A 157 -2.16 -3.29 6.20
C TRP A 157 -2.72 -1.89 6.54
N LEU A 158 -3.10 -1.12 5.52
CA LEU A 158 -3.75 0.19 5.71
C LEU A 158 -5.15 0.05 6.30
N ALA A 159 -5.90 -0.98 5.91
CA ALA A 159 -7.23 -1.25 6.47
C ALA A 159 -7.15 -1.58 7.96
N GLU A 160 -6.17 -2.36 8.38
CA GLU A 160 -5.93 -2.67 9.79
C GLU A 160 -5.68 -1.39 10.60
N ARG A 161 -5.01 -0.41 10.01
CA ARG A 161 -4.69 0.89 10.64
C ARG A 161 -5.75 1.96 10.40
N CYS A 162 -6.91 1.57 9.86
CA CYS A 162 -8.07 2.43 9.64
C CYS A 162 -7.88 3.56 8.61
N PHE A 163 -6.96 3.41 7.68
CA PHE A 163 -6.80 4.35 6.56
C PHE A 163 -7.76 4.07 5.41
N VAL A 164 -8.07 2.82 5.14
CA VAL A 164 -8.93 2.43 4.03
C VAL A 164 -10.03 1.49 4.47
N ARG A 165 -11.16 1.50 3.72
CA ARG A 165 -12.27 0.57 3.90
C ARG A 165 -13.04 0.45 2.59
N TRP A 166 -13.64 -0.73 2.38
CA TRP A 166 -14.38 -1.05 1.16
C TRP A 166 -15.84 -0.60 1.20
N LYS A 167 -16.34 -0.23 2.38
CA LYS A 167 -17.74 0.19 2.57
C LYS A 167 -17.89 1.07 3.81
#